data_265565a255dde75a7ac7b3191e5ac66a
#
_entry.id   265565a255dde75a7ac7b3191e5ac66a
#
_cell.length_a   1.000
_cell.length_b   1.000
_cell.length_c   1.000
_cell.angle_alpha   90.00
_cell.angle_beta   90.00
_cell.angle_gamma   90.00
#
_symmetry.space_group_name_H-M   'P 1'
#
loop_
_entity.id
_entity.type
_entity.pdbx_description
1 polymer ?
#
loop_
_entity_poly.entity_id
_entity_poly.type
_entity_poly.pdbx_seq_one_letter_code
_entity_poly.pdbx_strand_id
1 'polypeptide(L)'
;NSSVRLSWITATEINNDYFDIERSSNGIEFTAIHKMKGGGNSTQMLDYNLTDYEPLQGVSYYRLKQVDFDGKFTYSDILPVKFSVSKQLCTIQPNPSTDKVEVVLYTAQEKVITVRLISSMGSQVFEKGWPVHEGINRLPIDVAQFAKGVYFVTLENGPEVSKLRLVKE
;
A
#
# COMPACT_ATOMS: atom_id res chain seq x y z
N ASN A 1 -6.73 4.21 2.42
CA ASN A 1 -7.33 3.53 1.27
C ASN A 1 -6.29 2.61 0.66
N SER A 2 -6.64 1.35 0.50
CA SER A 2 -5.79 0.29 -0.04
C SER A 2 -6.12 -0.03 -1.50
N SER A 3 -6.57 0.96 -2.28
CA SER A 3 -7.01 0.78 -3.66
C SER A 3 -6.69 2.00 -4.53
N VAL A 4 -6.62 1.79 -5.83
CA VAL A 4 -6.51 2.84 -6.86
C VAL A 4 -7.84 2.95 -7.59
N ARG A 5 -8.42 4.15 -7.63
CA ARG A 5 -9.63 4.43 -8.39
C ARG A 5 -9.23 5.02 -9.74
N LEU A 6 -9.74 4.40 -10.79
CA LEU A 6 -9.59 4.81 -12.19
C LEU A 6 -10.93 5.35 -12.69
N SER A 7 -10.90 6.46 -13.40
CA SER A 7 -12.08 7.02 -14.06
C SER A 7 -11.70 7.62 -15.41
N TRP A 8 -12.56 7.45 -16.40
CA TRP A 8 -12.39 8.07 -17.70
C TRP A 8 -13.76 8.40 -18.31
N ILE A 9 -13.74 9.30 -19.26
CA ILE A 9 -14.94 9.77 -19.94
C ILE A 9 -14.68 9.68 -21.44
N THR A 10 -15.65 9.18 -22.19
CA THR A 10 -15.67 9.26 -23.66
C THR A 10 -16.68 10.31 -24.10
N ALA A 11 -16.31 11.19 -25.01
CA ALA A 11 -17.25 12.17 -25.58
C ALA A 11 -18.18 11.50 -26.60
N THR A 12 -17.62 10.58 -27.38
CA THR A 12 -18.32 9.76 -28.36
C THR A 12 -17.63 8.40 -28.45
N GLU A 13 -18.37 7.37 -28.82
CA GLU A 13 -17.82 6.06 -29.14
C GLU A 13 -18.33 5.59 -30.48
N ILE A 14 -17.45 4.97 -31.27
CA ILE A 14 -17.78 4.39 -32.57
C ILE A 14 -17.19 2.98 -32.58
N ASN A 15 -18.05 1.99 -32.78
CA ASN A 15 -17.67 0.58 -32.90
C ASN A 15 -16.96 -0.01 -31.64
N ASN A 16 -17.02 0.66 -30.50
CA ASN A 16 -16.31 0.27 -29.28
C ASN A 16 -16.99 -0.93 -28.59
N ASP A 17 -16.35 -2.10 -28.61
CA ASP A 17 -16.85 -3.29 -27.91
C ASP A 17 -16.54 -3.23 -26.42
N TYR A 18 -15.26 -3.01 -26.06
CA TYR A 18 -14.84 -2.95 -24.66
C TYR A 18 -13.54 -2.19 -24.46
N PHE A 19 -13.27 -1.88 -23.21
CA PHE A 19 -11.97 -1.42 -22.71
C PHE A 19 -11.31 -2.56 -21.92
N ASP A 20 -10.05 -2.91 -22.24
CA ASP A 20 -9.17 -3.58 -21.32
C ASP A 20 -8.45 -2.51 -20.50
N ILE A 21 -8.57 -2.58 -19.20
CA ILE A 21 -7.82 -1.76 -18.26
C ILE A 21 -6.53 -2.51 -17.95
N GLU A 22 -5.42 -1.93 -18.33
CA GLU A 22 -4.12 -2.56 -18.24
C GLU A 22 -3.23 -1.87 -17.20
N ARG A 23 -2.45 -2.66 -16.47
CA ARG A 23 -1.50 -2.21 -15.45
C ARG A 23 -0.11 -2.77 -15.72
N SER A 24 0.94 -1.98 -15.40
CA SER A 24 2.34 -2.33 -15.54
C SER A 24 3.14 -1.87 -14.33
N SER A 25 4.19 -2.60 -13.96
CA SER A 25 5.18 -2.21 -12.96
C SER A 25 6.33 -1.40 -13.54
N ASN A 26 6.57 -1.50 -14.86
CA ASN A 26 7.75 -0.90 -15.52
C ASN A 26 7.39 0.05 -16.67
N GLY A 27 6.09 0.21 -16.99
CA GLY A 27 5.62 1.04 -18.09
C GLY A 27 5.84 0.45 -19.50
N ILE A 28 6.33 -0.77 -19.59
CA ILE A 28 6.65 -1.47 -20.87
C ILE A 28 5.74 -2.69 -21.04
N GLU A 29 5.73 -3.58 -20.06
CA GLU A 29 4.94 -4.80 -20.08
C GLU A 29 3.63 -4.56 -19.33
N PHE A 30 2.52 -4.64 -20.03
CA PHE A 30 1.19 -4.40 -19.50
C PHE A 30 0.38 -5.69 -19.41
N THR A 31 -0.36 -5.83 -18.32
CA THR A 31 -1.29 -6.94 -18.07
C THR A 31 -2.70 -6.38 -17.88
N ALA A 32 -3.67 -6.93 -18.59
CA ALA A 32 -5.08 -6.58 -18.38
C ALA A 32 -5.53 -7.04 -16.99
N ILE A 33 -6.01 -6.10 -16.19
CA ILE A 33 -6.53 -6.35 -14.83
C ILE A 33 -8.06 -6.39 -14.80
N HIS A 34 -8.72 -5.77 -15.78
CA HIS A 34 -10.18 -5.75 -15.89
C HIS A 34 -10.61 -5.47 -17.32
N LYS A 35 -11.78 -6.00 -17.66
CA LYS A 35 -12.47 -5.71 -18.93
C LYS A 35 -13.78 -5.01 -18.63
N MET A 36 -14.03 -3.88 -19.27
CA MET A 36 -15.25 -3.10 -19.14
C MET A 36 -15.93 -2.93 -20.49
N LYS A 37 -17.20 -3.26 -20.57
CA LYS A 37 -17.97 -3.15 -21.82
C LYS A 37 -18.05 -1.70 -22.25
N GLY A 38 -17.80 -1.44 -23.53
CA GLY A 38 -17.98 -0.14 -24.18
C GLY A 38 -19.45 0.14 -24.54
N GLY A 39 -19.73 1.38 -24.90
CA GLY A 39 -21.06 1.83 -25.32
C GLY A 39 -21.42 1.47 -26.76
N GLY A 40 -20.53 0.80 -27.49
CA GLY A 40 -20.71 0.45 -28.90
C GLY A 40 -20.65 1.69 -29.80
N ASN A 41 -21.79 2.24 -30.13
CA ASN A 41 -21.94 3.51 -30.83
C ASN A 41 -22.70 4.49 -29.93
N SER A 42 -22.04 5.53 -29.49
CA SER A 42 -22.63 6.57 -28.65
C SER A 42 -22.19 7.95 -29.11
N THR A 43 -23.12 8.84 -29.25
CA THR A 43 -22.89 10.29 -29.48
C THR A 43 -23.03 11.09 -28.16
N GLN A 44 -23.30 10.40 -27.08
CA GLN A 44 -23.40 10.99 -25.75
C GLN A 44 -22.14 10.67 -24.95
N MET A 45 -21.84 11.57 -24.02
CA MET A 45 -20.77 11.39 -23.06
C MET A 45 -21.06 10.21 -22.15
N LEU A 46 -20.11 9.28 -22.04
CA LEU A 46 -20.19 8.12 -21.15
C LEU A 46 -19.09 8.18 -20.10
N ASP A 47 -19.47 7.84 -18.88
CA ASP A 47 -18.60 7.89 -17.69
C ASP A 47 -18.32 6.48 -17.19
N TYR A 48 -17.05 6.17 -16.99
CA TYR A 48 -16.58 4.86 -16.57
C TYR A 48 -15.76 4.95 -15.30
N ASN A 49 -15.95 3.98 -14.41
CA ASN A 49 -15.25 3.92 -13.14
C ASN A 49 -14.83 2.49 -12.83
N LEU A 50 -13.60 2.31 -12.38
CA LEU A 50 -13.05 1.05 -11.90
C LEU A 50 -12.26 1.30 -10.62
N THR A 51 -12.32 0.36 -9.69
CA THR A 51 -11.43 0.35 -8.51
C THR A 51 -10.52 -0.87 -8.58
N ASP A 52 -9.21 -0.62 -8.68
CA ASP A 52 -8.19 -1.65 -8.50
C ASP A 52 -7.97 -1.84 -7.00
N TYR A 53 -8.39 -3.00 -6.47
CA TYR A 53 -8.26 -3.35 -5.05
C TYR A 53 -6.92 -3.99 -4.71
N GLU A 54 -6.13 -4.35 -5.73
CA GLU A 54 -4.82 -4.99 -5.58
C GLU A 54 -3.72 -4.21 -6.33
N PRO A 55 -3.59 -2.88 -6.10
CA PRO A 55 -2.60 -2.08 -6.80
C PRO A 55 -1.18 -2.49 -6.43
N LEU A 56 -0.25 -2.36 -7.37
CA LEU A 56 1.15 -2.65 -7.12
C LEU A 56 1.75 -1.60 -6.17
N GLN A 57 2.63 -2.04 -5.27
CA GLN A 57 3.38 -1.14 -4.40
C GLN A 57 4.40 -0.32 -5.20
N GLY A 58 4.56 0.95 -4.85
CA GLY A 58 5.47 1.86 -5.54
C GLY A 58 4.82 2.58 -6.70
N VAL A 59 5.51 2.71 -7.82
CA VAL A 59 4.97 3.32 -9.05
C VAL A 59 4.46 2.21 -9.95
N SER A 60 3.20 2.33 -10.35
CA SER A 60 2.60 1.52 -11.41
C SER A 60 2.04 2.42 -12.49
N TYR A 61 1.88 1.85 -13.65
CA TYR A 61 1.43 2.54 -14.85
C TYR A 61 0.13 1.92 -15.30
N TYR A 62 -0.85 2.76 -15.61
CA TYR A 62 -2.15 2.32 -16.10
C TYR A 62 -2.39 2.90 -17.50
N ARG A 63 -3.06 2.14 -18.34
CA ARG A 63 -3.59 2.59 -19.61
C ARG A 63 -4.90 1.87 -19.94
N LEU A 64 -5.67 2.45 -20.83
CA LEU A 64 -6.82 1.82 -21.46
C LEU A 64 -6.41 1.28 -22.83
N LYS A 65 -6.89 0.09 -23.15
CA LYS A 65 -6.91 -0.45 -24.49
C LYS A 65 -8.36 -0.53 -24.93
N GLN A 66 -8.80 0.39 -25.77
CA GLN A 66 -10.10 0.33 -26.40
C GLN A 66 -10.06 -0.67 -27.54
N VAL A 67 -10.99 -1.61 -27.56
CA VAL A 67 -11.10 -2.66 -28.56
C VAL A 67 -12.45 -2.55 -29.25
N ASP A 68 -12.42 -2.48 -30.59
CA ASP A 68 -13.59 -2.39 -31.44
C ASP A 68 -14.15 -3.78 -31.76
N PHE A 69 -15.41 -3.86 -32.20
CA PHE A 69 -16.05 -5.13 -32.58
C PHE A 69 -15.35 -5.87 -33.73
N ASP A 70 -14.54 -5.16 -34.55
CA ASP A 70 -13.71 -5.76 -35.60
C ASP A 70 -12.32 -6.22 -35.11
N GLY A 71 -12.05 -6.08 -33.79
CA GLY A 71 -10.81 -6.49 -33.16
C GLY A 71 -9.66 -5.48 -33.26
N LYS A 72 -9.84 -4.35 -33.96
CA LYS A 72 -8.86 -3.27 -33.93
C LYS A 72 -8.86 -2.62 -32.55
N PHE A 73 -7.74 -2.02 -32.20
CA PHE A 73 -7.62 -1.38 -30.89
C PHE A 73 -6.75 -0.11 -30.94
N THR A 74 -6.98 0.71 -29.94
CA THR A 74 -6.17 1.91 -29.66
C THR A 74 -5.84 1.95 -28.16
N TYR A 75 -4.74 2.63 -27.82
CA TYR A 75 -4.34 2.85 -26.43
C TYR A 75 -4.56 4.31 -26.03
N SER A 76 -4.91 4.51 -24.76
CA SER A 76 -4.81 5.82 -24.12
C SER A 76 -3.36 6.17 -23.79
N ASP A 77 -3.14 7.37 -23.30
CA ASP A 77 -1.90 7.74 -22.64
C ASP A 77 -1.65 6.84 -21.43
N ILE A 78 -0.35 6.66 -21.12
CA ILE A 78 0.09 5.93 -19.94
C ILE A 78 0.11 6.88 -18.75
N LEU A 79 -0.61 6.53 -17.67
CA LEU A 79 -0.68 7.31 -16.45
C LEU A 79 0.14 6.66 -15.34
N PRO A 80 1.22 7.29 -14.83
CA PRO A 80 1.93 6.81 -13.67
C PRO A 80 1.12 7.09 -12.39
N VAL A 81 0.95 6.07 -11.57
CA VAL A 81 0.29 6.18 -10.27
C VAL A 81 1.26 5.70 -9.19
N LYS A 82 1.57 6.58 -8.25
CA LYS A 82 2.35 6.20 -7.07
C LYS A 82 1.38 5.72 -5.99
N PHE A 83 1.35 4.40 -5.80
CA PHE A 83 0.62 3.78 -4.72
C PHE A 83 1.59 3.39 -3.62
N SER A 84 1.43 4.02 -2.49
CA SER A 84 2.08 3.59 -1.26
C SER A 84 0.97 3.29 -0.27
N VAL A 85 0.90 2.07 0.25
CA VAL A 85 0.22 1.86 1.51
C VAL A 85 1.03 2.63 2.54
N SER A 86 0.79 3.94 2.62
CA SER A 86 1.26 4.71 3.74
C SER A 86 0.30 4.40 4.88
N LYS A 87 0.60 3.37 5.54
CA LYS A 87 0.52 3.02 6.92
C LYS A 87 0.80 1.54 6.98
N GLN A 88 2.03 1.19 7.11
CA GLN A 88 2.32 0.18 8.08
C GLN A 88 1.44 0.57 9.29
N LEU A 89 0.30 -0.12 9.47
CA LEU A 89 -0.44 -0.03 10.72
C LEU A 89 0.56 -0.47 11.77
N CYS A 90 1.27 0.49 12.32
CA CYS A 90 2.25 0.25 13.35
C CYS A 90 1.83 1.09 14.55
N THR A 91 1.37 0.41 15.57
CA THR A 91 0.95 1.05 16.82
C THR A 91 1.65 0.37 18.00
N ILE A 92 1.73 1.06 19.12
CA ILE A 92 2.23 0.51 20.37
C ILE A 92 1.16 0.67 21.43
N GLN A 93 0.87 -0.44 22.13
CA GLN A 93 -0.17 -0.47 23.15
C GLN A 93 0.14 -1.47 24.28
N PRO A 94 -0.29 -1.17 25.52
CA PRO A 94 -0.80 0.10 25.99
C PRO A 94 0.28 1.20 25.95
N ASN A 95 -0.14 2.46 25.84
CA ASN A 95 0.77 3.60 25.88
C ASN A 95 0.02 4.80 26.51
N PRO A 96 0.36 5.22 27.73
CA PRO A 96 1.49 4.79 28.60
C PRO A 96 1.44 3.37 29.09
N SER A 97 2.59 2.86 29.58
CA SER A 97 2.72 1.49 30.12
C SER A 97 3.71 1.42 31.28
N THR A 98 3.44 0.48 32.20
CA THR A 98 4.33 0.16 33.35
C THR A 98 5.24 -1.03 33.07
N ASP A 99 4.72 -2.09 32.44
CA ASP A 99 5.42 -3.38 32.40
C ASP A 99 5.61 -3.96 31.01
N LYS A 100 4.55 -4.02 30.20
CA LYS A 100 4.56 -4.68 28.89
C LYS A 100 3.84 -3.83 27.86
N VAL A 101 4.37 -3.85 26.67
CA VAL A 101 3.74 -3.25 25.49
C VAL A 101 3.74 -4.25 24.35
N GLU A 102 2.80 -4.08 23.44
CA GLU A 102 2.80 -4.78 22.16
C GLU A 102 2.98 -3.76 21.03
N VAL A 103 3.91 -4.02 20.16
CA VAL A 103 3.95 -3.37 18.84
C VAL A 103 3.05 -4.17 17.92
N VAL A 104 1.98 -3.56 17.44
CA VAL A 104 1.04 -4.16 16.49
C VAL A 104 1.33 -3.59 15.13
N LEU A 105 1.66 -4.45 14.16
CA LEU A 105 1.98 -4.03 12.80
C LEU A 105 1.36 -4.98 11.77
N TYR A 106 1.09 -4.44 10.58
CA TYR A 106 0.71 -5.22 9.42
C TYR A 106 1.92 -5.40 8.50
N THR A 107 2.11 -6.60 7.97
CA THR A 107 3.11 -6.89 6.93
C THR A 107 2.46 -7.59 5.74
N ALA A 108 2.94 -7.28 4.54
CA ALA A 108 2.43 -7.90 3.31
C ALA A 108 3.15 -9.22 2.96
N GLN A 109 4.19 -9.59 3.71
CA GLN A 109 4.99 -10.80 3.45
C GLN A 109 5.78 -11.22 4.69
N GLU A 110 6.20 -12.46 4.71
CA GLU A 110 7.10 -12.99 5.75
C GLU A 110 8.49 -12.34 5.67
N LYS A 111 9.02 -11.95 6.83
CA LYS A 111 10.35 -11.35 6.97
C LYS A 111 10.76 -11.27 8.44
N VAL A 112 11.97 -10.77 8.69
CA VAL A 112 12.41 -10.40 10.05
C VAL A 112 12.37 -8.88 10.16
N ILE A 113 11.71 -8.38 11.21
CA ILE A 113 11.69 -6.96 11.57
C ILE A 113 12.55 -6.75 12.81
N THR A 114 13.48 -5.83 12.74
CA THR A 114 14.27 -5.42 13.91
C THR A 114 13.58 -4.28 14.61
N VAL A 115 13.29 -4.48 15.89
CA VAL A 115 12.69 -3.47 16.78
C VAL A 115 13.75 -3.01 17.77
N ARG A 116 13.94 -1.68 17.86
CA ARG A 116 14.83 -1.05 18.84
C ARG A 116 14.05 -0.08 19.71
N LEU A 117 14.42 -0.02 20.99
CA LEU A 117 14.01 1.07 21.88
C LEU A 117 15.19 1.99 22.13
N ILE A 118 14.94 3.26 21.93
CA ILE A 118 15.93 4.34 22.11
C ILE A 118 15.38 5.28 23.18
N SER A 119 16.15 5.54 24.22
CA SER A 119 15.78 6.50 25.27
C SER A 119 15.73 7.94 24.71
N SER A 120 15.11 8.84 25.45
CA SER A 120 15.10 10.28 25.10
C SER A 120 16.50 10.90 25.00
N MET A 121 17.50 10.27 25.60
CA MET A 121 18.93 10.68 25.52
C MET A 121 19.66 10.08 24.30
N GLY A 122 18.97 9.31 23.45
CA GLY A 122 19.55 8.69 22.26
C GLY A 122 20.21 7.33 22.50
N SER A 123 20.21 6.81 23.75
CA SER A 123 20.81 5.50 24.07
C SER A 123 19.87 4.38 23.67
N GLN A 124 20.39 3.40 22.93
CA GLN A 124 19.67 2.18 22.62
C GLN A 124 19.63 1.27 23.87
N VAL A 125 18.43 0.96 24.34
CA VAL A 125 18.20 0.16 25.56
C VAL A 125 17.67 -1.24 25.27
N PHE A 126 17.21 -1.47 24.06
CA PHE A 126 16.68 -2.75 23.62
C PHE A 126 16.81 -2.94 22.12
N GLU A 127 17.09 -4.15 21.68
CA GLU A 127 17.04 -4.56 20.28
C GLU A 127 16.63 -6.03 20.19
N LYS A 128 15.75 -6.34 19.26
CA LYS A 128 15.39 -7.71 18.94
C LYS A 128 14.83 -7.81 17.53
N GLY A 129 15.23 -8.88 16.81
CA GLY A 129 14.63 -9.31 15.57
C GLY A 129 13.43 -10.22 15.82
N TRP A 130 12.31 -9.98 15.14
CA TRP A 130 11.12 -10.84 15.16
C TRP A 130 10.80 -11.34 13.76
N PRO A 131 10.63 -12.66 13.59
CA PRO A 131 9.98 -13.19 12.41
C PRO A 131 8.51 -12.76 12.42
N VAL A 132 8.06 -12.21 11.31
CA VAL A 132 6.67 -11.76 11.09
C VAL A 132 6.11 -12.45 9.86
N HIS A 133 4.78 -12.67 9.86
CA HIS A 133 4.05 -13.29 8.76
C HIS A 133 3.23 -12.24 8.01
N GLU A 134 2.71 -12.61 6.87
CA GLU A 134 1.70 -11.80 6.19
C GLU A 134 0.49 -11.56 7.11
N GLY A 135 0.00 -10.32 7.15
CA GLY A 135 -1.10 -9.91 8.00
C GLY A 135 -0.67 -9.16 9.27
N ILE A 136 -1.51 -9.23 10.30
CA ILE A 136 -1.32 -8.52 11.56
C ILE A 136 -0.40 -9.33 12.48
N ASN A 137 0.68 -8.69 12.92
CA ASN A 137 1.63 -9.24 13.88
C ASN A 137 1.60 -8.45 15.18
N ARG A 138 1.83 -9.16 16.31
CA ARG A 138 1.92 -8.59 17.66
C ARG A 138 3.25 -8.94 18.25
N LEU A 139 4.07 -7.94 18.54
CA LEU A 139 5.43 -8.11 19.06
C LEU A 139 5.47 -7.64 20.51
N PRO A 140 5.46 -8.57 21.49
CA PRO A 140 5.47 -8.21 22.89
C PRO A 140 6.88 -7.76 23.34
N ILE A 141 6.95 -6.64 24.07
CA ILE A 141 8.18 -6.11 24.65
C ILE A 141 7.96 -5.91 26.14
N ASP A 142 8.83 -6.50 26.94
CA ASP A 142 8.89 -6.26 28.38
C ASP A 142 9.67 -4.97 28.64
N VAL A 143 9.00 -3.99 29.23
CA VAL A 143 9.56 -2.67 29.54
C VAL A 143 9.67 -2.42 31.05
N ALA A 144 9.37 -3.41 31.88
CA ALA A 144 9.38 -3.28 33.33
C ALA A 144 10.75 -2.83 33.88
N GLN A 145 11.82 -3.32 33.25
CA GLN A 145 13.21 -3.02 33.67
C GLN A 145 13.71 -1.62 33.27
N PHE A 146 12.97 -0.90 32.42
CA PHE A 146 13.39 0.41 31.96
C PHE A 146 12.93 1.51 32.90
N ALA A 147 13.75 2.56 33.04
CA ALA A 147 13.39 3.71 33.84
C ALA A 147 12.16 4.42 33.30
N LYS A 148 11.42 5.11 34.15
CA LYS A 148 10.30 5.97 33.74
C LYS A 148 10.80 7.04 32.77
N GLY A 149 10.06 7.30 31.72
CA GLY A 149 10.43 8.28 30.72
C GLY A 149 9.84 8.03 29.34
N VAL A 150 10.32 8.80 28.38
CA VAL A 150 9.93 8.69 26.98
C VAL A 150 10.98 7.89 26.21
N TYR A 151 10.49 6.93 25.43
CA TYR A 151 11.29 6.11 24.54
C TYR A 151 10.77 6.22 23.10
N PHE A 152 11.67 6.04 22.16
CA PHE A 152 11.34 5.94 20.74
C PHE A 152 11.54 4.49 20.30
N VAL A 153 10.47 3.89 19.83
CA VAL A 153 10.50 2.54 19.26
C VAL A 153 10.71 2.68 17.76
N THR A 154 11.79 2.13 17.25
CA THR A 154 12.07 2.09 15.83
C THR A 154 11.89 0.67 15.30
N LEU A 155 11.22 0.55 14.17
CA LEU A 155 11.05 -0.71 13.45
C LEU A 155 11.74 -0.58 12.11
N GLU A 156 12.74 -1.41 11.88
CA GLU A 156 13.44 -1.48 10.60
C GLU A 156 12.86 -2.60 9.74
N ASN A 157 12.42 -2.23 8.57
CA ASN A 157 11.83 -3.07 7.56
C ASN A 157 12.55 -2.86 6.23
N GLY A 158 13.75 -3.39 6.08
CA GLY A 158 14.63 -3.08 4.97
C GLY A 158 14.97 -1.57 4.96
N PRO A 159 14.74 -0.85 3.86
CA PRO A 159 15.02 0.59 3.79
C PRO A 159 14.01 1.47 4.56
N GLU A 160 12.90 0.91 5.01
CA GLU A 160 11.86 1.65 5.72
C GLU A 160 12.07 1.59 7.22
N VAL A 161 11.97 2.76 7.88
CA VAL A 161 12.05 2.88 9.34
C VAL A 161 10.80 3.58 9.85
N SER A 162 10.03 2.85 10.67
CA SER A 162 8.90 3.42 11.40
C SER A 162 9.35 3.84 12.81
N LYS A 163 8.84 4.97 13.29
CA LYS A 163 9.13 5.49 14.65
C LYS A 163 7.82 5.69 15.40
N LEU A 164 7.76 5.14 16.61
CA LEU A 164 6.67 5.31 17.56
C LEU A 164 7.20 5.88 18.86
N ARG A 165 6.37 6.64 19.56
CA ARG A 165 6.68 7.13 20.91
C ARG A 165 6.05 6.21 21.94
N LEU A 166 6.82 5.78 22.93
CA LEU A 166 6.38 5.05 24.11
C LEU A 166 6.60 5.94 25.35
N VAL A 167 5.61 6.00 26.23
CA VAL A 167 5.70 6.59 27.55
C VAL A 167 5.72 5.46 28.58
N LYS A 168 6.83 5.36 29.31
CA LYS A 168 7.02 4.40 30.41
C LYS A 168 6.73 5.10 31.75
N GLU A 169 5.78 4.58 32.50
CA GLU A 169 5.40 5.03 33.85
C GLU A 169 6.01 4.18 34.97
#